data_a7bb9c0da9bc9d5a322c3687457be572
#
_entry.id   a7bb9c0da9bc9d5a322c3687457be572
#
_cell.length_a   1.000
_cell.length_b   1.000
_cell.length_c   1.000
_cell.angle_alpha   90.00
_cell.angle_beta   90.00
_cell.angle_gamma   90.00
#
_symmetry.space_group_name_H-M   'P 1'
#
loop_
_entity.id
_entity.type
_entity.pdbx_description
1 polymer ?
#
loop_
_entity_poly.entity_id
_entity_poly.type
_entity_poly.pdbx_seq_one_letter_code
_entity_poly.pdbx_strand_id
1 'polypeptide(L)'
;MEIKIQNEKLSKKPDLVRYLNEMKSVLCDKKWLETAENFPVYYVWRGVKWEGNLRYDITIIPPRMLGKEFPKTKGHHHLGHFQELIQVLEGKAFYFAQGGKSKNVKKCYAVEAKKGDFLIIPPDVEHLTINPGEKNLVMANWMYNKVKSDYSLFEKLQGACYYYTKSGWIKNKNYKKVPKLRFKKPLKKMPKNLDFLEG
;
A
#
# COMPACT_ATOMS: atom_id res chain seq x y z
N MET A 1 -26.21 -0.78 -4.73
CA MET A 1 -25.89 -0.73 -3.29
C MET A 1 -24.87 0.38 -3.11
N GLU A 2 -25.23 1.47 -2.42
CA GLU A 2 -24.25 2.53 -2.10
C GLU A 2 -23.29 2.00 -1.02
N ILE A 3 -21.99 2.08 -1.28
CA ILE A 3 -20.99 1.76 -0.28
C ILE A 3 -20.75 3.05 0.52
N LYS A 4 -21.23 3.12 1.75
CA LYS A 4 -20.92 4.21 2.68
C LYS A 4 -19.73 3.79 3.53
N ILE A 5 -18.67 4.58 3.52
CA ILE A 5 -17.50 4.40 4.38
C ILE A 5 -17.39 5.67 5.23
N GLN A 6 -17.67 5.56 6.51
CA GLN A 6 -17.83 6.71 7.41
C GLN A 6 -18.89 7.67 6.86
N ASN A 7 -18.54 8.90 6.54
CA ASN A 7 -19.42 9.91 5.95
C ASN A 7 -19.25 10.04 4.43
N GLU A 8 -18.45 9.13 3.80
CA GLU A 8 -18.15 9.20 2.37
C GLU A 8 -19.10 8.33 1.56
N LYS A 9 -19.66 8.91 0.52
CA LYS A 9 -20.41 8.21 -0.53
C LYS A 9 -19.44 7.77 -1.61
N LEU A 10 -19.17 6.48 -1.72
CA LEU A 10 -18.43 5.97 -2.87
C LEU A 10 -19.35 5.81 -4.08
N SER A 11 -18.84 6.10 -5.27
CA SER A 11 -19.49 5.70 -6.51
C SER A 11 -19.68 4.18 -6.53
N LYS A 12 -20.69 3.69 -7.24
CA LYS A 12 -20.97 2.24 -7.33
C LYS A 12 -19.79 1.44 -7.91
N LYS A 13 -18.98 2.06 -8.76
CA LYS A 13 -17.88 1.43 -9.47
C LYS A 13 -16.53 2.06 -9.05
N PRO A 14 -15.53 1.26 -8.66
CA PRO A 14 -14.18 1.76 -8.42
C PRO A 14 -13.51 2.20 -9.73
N ASP A 15 -12.61 3.18 -9.65
CA ASP A 15 -11.79 3.64 -10.77
C ASP A 15 -10.71 2.62 -11.15
N LEU A 16 -10.28 1.79 -10.19
CA LEU A 16 -9.33 0.71 -10.41
C LEU A 16 -9.75 -0.53 -9.61
N VAL A 17 -9.80 -1.67 -10.30
CA VAL A 17 -9.81 -2.99 -9.67
C VAL A 17 -8.50 -3.68 -10.02
N ARG A 18 -7.71 -4.01 -9.01
CA ARG A 18 -6.47 -4.75 -9.21
C ARG A 18 -6.72 -6.24 -9.07
N TYR A 19 -6.50 -6.98 -10.14
CA TYR A 19 -6.68 -8.44 -10.17
C TYR A 19 -5.38 -9.18 -9.84
N LEU A 20 -5.52 -10.46 -9.41
CA LEU A 20 -4.38 -11.32 -9.06
C LEU A 20 -3.36 -11.44 -10.21
N ASN A 21 -3.83 -11.54 -11.45
CA ASN A 21 -2.94 -11.64 -12.62
C ASN A 21 -1.97 -10.46 -12.75
N GLU A 22 -2.38 -9.26 -12.33
CA GLU A 22 -1.55 -8.05 -12.32
C GLU A 22 -0.59 -7.99 -11.13
N MET A 23 -0.80 -8.88 -10.13
CA MET A 23 0.02 -8.98 -8.91
C MET A 23 1.11 -10.06 -9.01
N LYS A 24 1.05 -10.95 -10.01
CA LYS A 24 1.95 -12.11 -10.14
C LYS A 24 3.44 -11.76 -10.05
N SER A 25 3.83 -10.61 -10.59
CA SER A 25 5.21 -10.12 -10.57
C SER A 25 5.72 -9.69 -9.19
N VAL A 26 4.83 -9.51 -8.20
CA VAL A 26 5.18 -8.99 -6.86
C VAL A 26 4.85 -9.93 -5.71
N LEU A 27 4.53 -11.21 -6.01
CA LEU A 27 4.16 -12.22 -5.01
C LEU A 27 5.23 -13.31 -4.88
N CYS A 28 5.44 -13.79 -3.65
CA CYS A 28 6.49 -14.76 -3.35
C CYS A 28 6.09 -16.22 -3.65
N ASP A 29 4.80 -16.57 -3.58
CA ASP A 29 4.33 -17.95 -3.72
C ASP A 29 4.07 -18.31 -5.19
N LYS A 30 5.14 -18.59 -5.94
CA LYS A 30 5.07 -18.94 -7.35
C LYS A 30 4.26 -20.19 -7.62
N LYS A 31 4.43 -21.22 -6.77
CA LYS A 31 3.73 -22.50 -6.93
C LYS A 31 2.21 -22.34 -6.80
N TRP A 32 1.78 -21.54 -5.81
CA TRP A 32 0.35 -21.22 -5.66
C TRP A 32 -0.19 -20.47 -6.88
N LEU A 33 0.60 -19.54 -7.45
CA LEU A 33 0.19 -18.72 -8.61
C LEU A 33 -0.07 -19.52 -9.89
N GLU A 34 0.49 -20.73 -10.02
CA GLU A 34 0.30 -21.60 -11.19
C GLU A 34 -1.14 -22.11 -11.29
N THR A 35 -1.81 -22.29 -10.15
CA THR A 35 -3.16 -22.87 -10.09
C THR A 35 -4.21 -21.90 -9.54
N ALA A 36 -3.80 -20.69 -9.11
CA ALA A 36 -4.69 -19.72 -8.54
C ALA A 36 -5.62 -19.10 -9.59
N GLU A 37 -6.91 -19.13 -9.33
CA GLU A 37 -7.89 -18.39 -10.11
C GLU A 37 -7.63 -16.87 -10.06
N ASN A 38 -8.00 -16.17 -11.12
CA ASN A 38 -7.90 -14.73 -11.14
C ASN A 38 -9.08 -14.10 -10.39
N PHE A 39 -8.79 -13.27 -9.38
CA PHE A 39 -9.79 -12.58 -8.57
C PHE A 39 -9.35 -11.15 -8.24
N PRO A 40 -10.28 -10.25 -7.88
CA PRO A 40 -9.94 -8.92 -7.45
C PRO A 40 -9.23 -8.94 -6.08
N VAL A 41 -8.06 -8.31 -6.01
CA VAL A 41 -7.22 -8.23 -4.80
C VAL A 41 -7.51 -6.95 -4.01
N TYR A 42 -7.68 -5.82 -4.71
CA TYR A 42 -8.08 -4.55 -4.08
C TYR A 42 -8.76 -3.61 -5.06
N TYR A 43 -9.46 -2.65 -4.51
CA TYR A 43 -10.27 -1.66 -5.22
C TYR A 43 -9.81 -0.26 -4.85
N VAL A 44 -9.83 0.68 -5.81
CA VAL A 44 -9.47 2.08 -5.59
C VAL A 44 -10.53 2.99 -6.18
N TRP A 45 -11.01 3.94 -5.39
CA TRP A 45 -11.80 5.09 -5.81
C TRP A 45 -10.93 6.32 -5.73
N ARG A 46 -10.81 7.06 -6.84
CA ARG A 46 -9.95 8.23 -6.95
C ARG A 46 -10.75 9.51 -6.94
N GLY A 47 -10.19 10.54 -6.31
CA GLY A 47 -10.81 11.86 -6.30
C GLY A 47 -12.18 11.88 -5.62
N VAL A 48 -12.39 11.06 -4.58
CA VAL A 48 -13.61 11.07 -3.75
C VAL A 48 -13.83 12.44 -3.14
N LYS A 49 -12.72 13.16 -2.84
CA LYS A 49 -12.67 14.57 -2.46
C LYS A 49 -11.46 15.25 -3.11
N TRP A 50 -11.53 16.57 -3.15
CA TRP A 50 -10.46 17.44 -3.64
C TRP A 50 -10.26 18.62 -2.70
N GLU A 51 -9.00 19.01 -2.50
CA GLU A 51 -8.60 20.22 -1.81
C GLU A 51 -7.46 20.86 -2.61
N GLY A 52 -7.78 21.92 -3.37
CA GLY A 52 -6.85 22.50 -4.35
C GLY A 52 -6.34 21.46 -5.35
N ASN A 53 -5.03 21.26 -5.35
CA ASN A 53 -4.38 20.25 -6.19
C ASN A 53 -4.28 18.85 -5.53
N LEU A 54 -4.78 18.71 -4.32
CA LEU A 54 -4.74 17.46 -3.59
C LEU A 54 -5.96 16.61 -3.88
N ARG A 55 -5.72 15.34 -4.13
CA ARG A 55 -6.72 14.31 -4.40
C ARG A 55 -6.83 13.37 -3.20
N TYR A 56 -8.07 13.11 -2.79
CA TYR A 56 -8.38 12.12 -1.77
C TYR A 56 -8.89 10.83 -2.43
N ASP A 57 -8.14 9.76 -2.27
CA ASP A 57 -8.48 8.44 -2.80
C ASP A 57 -8.87 7.50 -1.66
N ILE A 58 -9.70 6.50 -1.94
CA ILE A 58 -10.05 5.43 -1.01
C ILE A 58 -9.65 4.09 -1.62
N THR A 59 -8.98 3.26 -0.82
CA THR A 59 -8.60 1.90 -1.20
C THR A 59 -9.20 0.89 -0.23
N ILE A 60 -9.81 -0.19 -0.78
CA ILE A 60 -10.33 -1.32 -0.02
C ILE A 60 -9.53 -2.57 -0.37
N ILE A 61 -8.95 -3.22 0.66
CA ILE A 61 -8.21 -4.46 0.52
C ILE A 61 -8.97 -5.56 1.28
N PRO A 62 -9.69 -6.48 0.59
CA PRO A 62 -10.33 -7.64 1.21
C PRO A 62 -9.33 -8.57 1.90
N PRO A 63 -9.76 -9.39 2.88
CA PRO A 63 -8.84 -10.26 3.66
C PRO A 63 -8.46 -11.56 2.95
N ARG A 64 -8.63 -11.66 1.63
CA ARG A 64 -8.32 -12.87 0.87
C ARG A 64 -6.82 -13.05 0.69
N MET A 65 -6.26 -14.11 1.26
CA MET A 65 -4.84 -14.44 1.18
C MET A 65 -4.34 -14.56 -0.26
N LEU A 66 -3.07 -14.20 -0.48
CA LEU A 66 -2.35 -14.31 -1.75
C LEU A 66 -1.30 -15.44 -1.61
N GLY A 67 -1.78 -16.68 -1.63
CA GLY A 67 -0.96 -17.83 -1.26
C GLY A 67 -0.54 -17.74 0.21
N LYS A 68 0.77 -17.67 0.47
CA LYS A 68 1.34 -17.54 1.81
C LYS A 68 1.30 -16.10 2.35
N GLU A 69 1.13 -15.11 1.47
CA GLU A 69 1.14 -13.70 1.85
C GLU A 69 -0.23 -13.19 2.25
N PHE A 70 -0.25 -12.25 3.20
CA PHE A 70 -1.43 -11.45 3.46
C PHE A 70 -1.76 -10.56 2.25
N PRO A 71 -3.05 -10.24 2.02
CA PRO A 71 -3.45 -9.37 0.92
C PRO A 71 -2.79 -8.00 1.05
N LYS A 72 -2.38 -7.46 -0.08
CA LYS A 72 -1.61 -6.22 -0.14
C LYS A 72 -1.83 -5.46 -1.45
N THR A 73 -1.50 -4.16 -1.46
CA THR A 73 -1.35 -3.42 -2.70
C THR A 73 -0.11 -3.90 -3.48
N LYS A 74 -0.06 -3.63 -4.77
CA LYS A 74 1.08 -3.97 -5.64
C LYS A 74 2.38 -3.34 -5.15
N GLY A 75 2.25 -2.15 -4.53
CA GLY A 75 3.35 -1.33 -4.10
C GLY A 75 4.00 -0.57 -5.25
N HIS A 76 4.52 0.60 -4.95
CA HIS A 76 5.10 1.50 -5.93
C HIS A 76 6.02 2.53 -5.29
N HIS A 77 6.66 3.31 -6.14
CA HIS A 77 7.41 4.52 -5.83
C HIS A 77 6.71 5.72 -6.48
N HIS A 78 6.70 6.85 -5.83
CA HIS A 78 6.22 8.10 -6.43
C HIS A 78 7.31 8.72 -7.29
N LEU A 79 7.00 9.00 -8.56
CA LEU A 79 7.87 9.80 -9.41
C LEU A 79 7.76 11.26 -8.99
N GLY A 80 8.91 11.90 -8.80
CA GLY A 80 9.02 13.23 -8.20
C GLY A 80 9.22 13.16 -6.68
N HIS A 81 9.31 14.32 -6.04
CA HIS A 81 9.65 14.44 -4.62
C HIS A 81 8.40 14.68 -3.77
N PHE A 82 7.37 13.85 -3.96
CA PHE A 82 6.06 14.01 -3.33
C PHE A 82 5.88 13.08 -2.15
N GLN A 83 5.18 13.58 -1.14
CA GLN A 83 4.73 12.80 0.01
C GLN A 83 3.28 12.34 -0.18
N GLU A 84 2.84 11.40 0.66
CA GLU A 84 1.47 10.92 0.72
C GLU A 84 1.04 10.85 2.18
N LEU A 85 -0.12 11.37 2.51
CA LEU A 85 -0.74 11.19 3.82
C LEU A 85 -1.79 10.10 3.73
N ILE A 86 -1.64 9.06 4.54
CA ILE A 86 -2.56 7.93 4.59
C ILE A 86 -3.30 7.92 5.93
N GLN A 87 -4.57 7.52 5.89
CA GLN A 87 -5.43 7.29 7.05
C GLN A 87 -6.05 5.89 6.98
N VAL A 88 -6.06 5.17 8.10
CA VAL A 88 -6.86 3.95 8.23
C VAL A 88 -8.29 4.32 8.63
N LEU A 89 -9.26 4.03 7.75
CA LEU A 89 -10.68 4.29 8.00
C LEU A 89 -11.35 3.12 8.72
N GLU A 90 -11.00 1.88 8.34
CA GLU A 90 -11.49 0.65 8.96
C GLU A 90 -10.43 -0.45 8.92
N GLY A 91 -10.45 -1.33 9.93
CA GLY A 91 -9.54 -2.49 9.99
C GLY A 91 -8.18 -2.16 10.59
N LYS A 92 -7.20 -2.98 10.20
CA LYS A 92 -5.79 -2.88 10.60
C LYS A 92 -4.92 -2.96 9.35
N ALA A 93 -3.78 -2.28 9.37
CA ALA A 93 -2.83 -2.24 8.27
C ALA A 93 -1.40 -2.42 8.76
N PHE A 94 -0.57 -3.08 7.95
CA PHE A 94 0.87 -2.82 7.93
C PHE A 94 1.20 -1.99 6.70
N TYR A 95 1.84 -0.85 6.93
CA TYR A 95 2.45 -0.05 5.88
C TYR A 95 3.93 -0.37 5.85
N PHE A 96 4.40 -0.89 4.75
CA PHE A 96 5.81 -1.20 4.56
C PHE A 96 6.44 -0.19 3.62
N ALA A 97 7.61 0.32 3.99
CA ALA A 97 8.40 1.20 3.15
C ALA A 97 9.88 0.81 3.15
N GLN A 98 10.51 0.93 1.98
CA GLN A 98 11.94 0.73 1.79
C GLN A 98 12.55 1.86 0.98
N GLY A 99 13.79 2.22 1.28
CA GLY A 99 14.56 3.22 0.53
C GLY A 99 15.82 2.62 -0.08
N GLY A 100 16.11 3.04 -1.31
CA GLY A 100 17.22 2.55 -2.11
C GLY A 100 16.71 1.94 -3.42
N LYS A 101 16.90 2.63 -4.53
CA LYS A 101 16.41 2.28 -5.90
C LYS A 101 17.15 1.08 -6.52
N SER A 102 17.53 0.06 -5.73
CA SER A 102 18.31 -1.07 -6.23
C SER A 102 18.12 -2.33 -5.38
N LYS A 103 18.83 -3.41 -5.75
CA LYS A 103 18.94 -4.64 -4.95
C LYS A 103 19.55 -4.44 -3.56
N ASN A 104 20.16 -3.27 -3.29
CA ASN A 104 20.77 -2.93 -2.01
C ASN A 104 19.88 -1.93 -1.28
N VAL A 105 19.04 -2.43 -0.38
CA VAL A 105 18.16 -1.59 0.44
C VAL A 105 18.97 -0.91 1.54
N LYS A 106 18.83 0.41 1.66
CA LYS A 106 19.53 1.21 2.68
C LYS A 106 18.75 1.27 4.00
N LYS A 107 17.43 1.35 3.91
CA LYS A 107 16.50 1.42 5.05
C LYS A 107 15.20 0.70 4.72
N CYS A 108 14.59 0.05 5.69
CA CYS A 108 13.22 -0.44 5.60
C CYS A 108 12.53 -0.38 6.95
N TYR A 109 11.24 -0.16 6.93
CA TYR A 109 10.43 -0.14 8.14
C TYR A 109 8.98 -0.53 7.83
N ALA A 110 8.30 -1.01 8.86
CA ALA A 110 6.86 -1.23 8.87
C ALA A 110 6.20 -0.34 9.92
N VAL A 111 4.97 0.08 9.64
CA VAL A 111 4.10 0.80 10.58
C VAL A 111 2.85 -0.02 10.76
N GLU A 112 2.58 -0.50 11.97
CA GLU A 112 1.30 -1.08 12.32
C GLU A 112 0.33 0.04 12.65
N ALA A 113 -0.80 0.08 11.95
CA ALA A 113 -1.82 1.11 12.12
C ALA A 113 -3.22 0.48 12.18
N LYS A 114 -4.14 1.16 12.83
CA LYS A 114 -5.54 0.78 12.98
C LYS A 114 -6.45 1.97 12.71
N LYS A 115 -7.76 1.73 12.68
CA LYS A 115 -8.77 2.79 12.49
C LYS A 115 -8.44 4.05 13.30
N GLY A 116 -8.41 5.20 12.60
CA GLY A 116 -8.11 6.52 13.14
C GLY A 116 -6.62 6.89 13.15
N ASP A 117 -5.72 5.96 12.82
CA ASP A 117 -4.29 6.25 12.71
C ASP A 117 -3.94 6.85 11.33
N PHE A 118 -2.90 7.69 11.34
CA PHE A 118 -2.36 8.32 10.15
C PHE A 118 -0.88 7.98 9.96
N LEU A 119 -0.39 8.09 8.75
CA LEU A 119 1.04 8.05 8.46
C LEU A 119 1.37 8.89 7.23
N ILE A 120 2.61 9.37 7.18
CA ILE A 120 3.16 10.06 6.03
C ILE A 120 4.16 9.15 5.36
N ILE A 121 3.95 8.88 4.07
CA ILE A 121 4.93 8.26 3.20
C ILE A 121 5.88 9.37 2.73
N PRO A 122 7.16 9.31 3.11
CA PRO A 122 8.13 10.30 2.64
C PRO A 122 8.44 10.09 1.17
N PRO A 123 9.01 11.09 0.49
CA PRO A 123 9.47 10.92 -0.88
C PRO A 123 10.62 9.90 -0.96
N ASP A 124 10.91 9.42 -2.18
CA ASP A 124 12.03 8.52 -2.48
C ASP A 124 12.02 7.17 -1.75
N VAL A 125 10.83 6.64 -1.45
CA VAL A 125 10.67 5.29 -0.93
C VAL A 125 9.66 4.49 -1.76
N GLU A 126 9.96 3.22 -1.98
CA GLU A 126 8.97 2.24 -2.40
C GLU A 126 8.14 1.84 -1.19
N HIS A 127 6.83 1.75 -1.39
CA HIS A 127 5.92 1.41 -0.30
C HIS A 127 4.74 0.56 -0.77
N LEU A 128 4.14 -0.13 0.18
CA LEU A 128 2.92 -0.91 -0.02
C LEU A 128 2.13 -1.00 1.30
N THR A 129 0.84 -1.31 1.14
CA THR A 129 -0.08 -1.56 2.25
C THR A 129 -0.47 -3.02 2.29
N ILE A 130 -0.51 -3.60 3.49
CA ILE A 130 -0.89 -4.99 3.75
C ILE A 130 -2.11 -4.97 4.67
N ASN A 131 -3.10 -5.81 4.40
CA ASN A 131 -4.20 -6.09 5.31
C ASN A 131 -3.88 -7.38 6.11
N PRO A 132 -3.47 -7.27 7.38
CA PRO A 132 -3.17 -8.42 8.23
C PRO A 132 -4.41 -8.98 8.93
N GLY A 133 -5.57 -8.36 8.74
CA GLY A 133 -6.81 -8.68 9.45
C GLY A 133 -7.71 -9.67 8.71
N GLU A 134 -8.81 -10.05 9.37
CA GLU A 134 -9.83 -10.97 8.85
C GLU A 134 -11.02 -10.23 8.21
N LYS A 135 -11.00 -8.90 8.24
CA LYS A 135 -12.02 -8.02 7.64
C LYS A 135 -11.38 -7.13 6.58
N ASN A 136 -12.20 -6.46 5.80
CA ASN A 136 -11.72 -5.47 4.86
C ASN A 136 -10.88 -4.41 5.58
N LEU A 137 -9.72 -4.10 5.02
CA LEU A 137 -9.00 -2.89 5.33
C LEU A 137 -9.53 -1.80 4.40
N VAL A 138 -9.99 -0.71 4.99
CA VAL A 138 -10.36 0.51 4.27
C VAL A 138 -9.38 1.60 4.66
N MET A 139 -8.68 2.13 3.70
CA MET A 139 -7.76 3.24 3.89
C MET A 139 -8.08 4.37 2.91
N ALA A 140 -7.73 5.58 3.30
CA ALA A 140 -7.76 6.74 2.43
C ALA A 140 -6.38 7.39 2.36
N ASN A 141 -6.13 8.11 1.29
CA ASN A 141 -4.91 8.88 1.16
C ASN A 141 -5.13 10.24 0.48
N TRP A 142 -4.44 11.25 0.99
CA TRP A 142 -4.26 12.52 0.33
C TRP A 142 -2.93 12.54 -0.41
N MET A 143 -2.94 12.96 -1.66
CA MET A 143 -1.75 13.09 -2.48
C MET A 143 -1.92 14.17 -3.55
N TYR A 144 -0.80 14.73 -4.00
CA TYR A 144 -0.80 15.67 -5.13
C TYR A 144 -1.28 14.97 -6.40
N ASN A 145 -2.18 15.61 -7.15
CA ASN A 145 -2.89 15.00 -8.28
C ASN A 145 -1.99 14.60 -9.46
N LYS A 146 -0.81 15.24 -9.59
CA LYS A 146 0.17 14.96 -10.66
C LYS A 146 1.14 13.82 -10.31
N VAL A 147 1.06 13.24 -9.11
CA VAL A 147 1.92 12.11 -8.74
C VAL A 147 1.67 10.92 -9.65
N LYS A 148 2.76 10.39 -10.21
CA LYS A 148 2.74 9.15 -10.99
C LYS A 148 3.44 8.04 -10.21
N SER A 149 2.93 6.83 -10.34
CA SER A 149 3.47 5.63 -9.67
C SER A 149 4.41 4.86 -10.59
N ASP A 150 5.58 4.49 -10.07
CA ASP A 150 6.53 3.57 -10.71
C ASP A 150 6.51 2.22 -9.98
N TYR A 151 6.21 1.15 -10.69
CA TYR A 151 6.14 -0.22 -10.19
C TYR A 151 7.39 -1.05 -10.52
N SER A 152 8.28 -0.51 -11.33
CA SER A 152 9.35 -1.23 -12.03
C SER A 152 10.29 -2.00 -11.08
N LEU A 153 10.68 -1.39 -9.96
CA LEU A 153 11.59 -2.05 -9.01
C LEU A 153 10.94 -3.27 -8.36
N PHE A 154 9.70 -3.14 -7.90
CA PHE A 154 8.98 -4.25 -7.27
C PHE A 154 8.67 -5.36 -8.27
N GLU A 155 8.30 -5.04 -9.49
CA GLU A 155 8.10 -6.04 -10.56
C GLU A 155 9.39 -6.79 -10.88
N LYS A 156 10.51 -6.06 -11.05
CA LYS A 156 11.84 -6.63 -11.35
C LYS A 156 12.35 -7.53 -10.22
N LEU A 157 12.10 -7.17 -8.96
CA LEU A 157 12.62 -7.88 -7.80
C LEU A 157 11.57 -8.78 -7.13
N GLN A 158 10.42 -8.96 -7.77
CA GLN A 158 9.34 -9.81 -7.28
C GLN A 158 8.80 -9.34 -5.92
N GLY A 159 8.53 -8.04 -5.80
CA GLY A 159 7.96 -7.41 -4.61
C GLY A 159 8.99 -6.69 -3.76
N ALA A 160 8.56 -6.32 -2.57
CA ALA A 160 9.39 -5.62 -1.59
C ALA A 160 10.51 -6.51 -1.02
N CYS A 161 11.47 -5.91 -0.32
CA CYS A 161 12.57 -6.64 0.30
C CYS A 161 12.15 -7.52 1.49
N TYR A 162 10.91 -7.36 1.96
CA TYR A 162 10.23 -8.27 2.88
C TYR A 162 8.82 -8.58 2.38
N TYR A 163 8.39 -9.82 2.61
CA TYR A 163 7.00 -10.25 2.49
C TYR A 163 6.41 -10.46 3.88
N TYR A 164 5.12 -10.20 4.04
CA TYR A 164 4.41 -10.52 5.27
C TYR A 164 3.50 -11.72 5.05
N THR A 165 3.74 -12.78 5.81
CA THR A 165 3.09 -14.09 5.69
C THR A 165 2.48 -14.52 7.02
N LYS A 166 1.72 -15.63 7.05
CA LYS A 166 1.24 -16.22 8.31
C LYS A 166 2.38 -16.60 9.28
N SER A 167 3.58 -16.84 8.77
CA SER A 167 4.79 -17.10 9.59
C SER A 167 5.54 -15.82 9.97
N GLY A 168 4.98 -14.64 9.70
CA GLY A 168 5.61 -13.35 9.95
C GLY A 168 6.37 -12.78 8.74
N TRP A 169 7.29 -11.87 9.02
CA TRP A 169 8.09 -11.18 8.01
C TRP A 169 9.23 -12.05 7.50
N ILE A 170 9.28 -12.31 6.20
CA ILE A 170 10.34 -13.07 5.54
C ILE A 170 11.08 -12.21 4.52
N LYS A 171 12.40 -12.35 4.42
CA LYS A 171 13.21 -11.60 3.46
C LYS A 171 12.99 -12.10 2.03
N ASN A 172 12.90 -11.17 1.10
CA ASN A 172 12.93 -11.46 -0.32
C ASN A 172 14.36 -11.73 -0.78
N LYS A 173 14.63 -12.94 -1.25
CA LYS A 173 15.96 -13.41 -1.67
C LYS A 173 16.49 -12.73 -2.95
N ASN A 174 15.64 -12.03 -3.70
CA ASN A 174 16.05 -11.31 -4.91
C ASN A 174 16.82 -10.02 -4.60
N TYR A 175 16.83 -9.56 -3.34
CA TYR A 175 17.63 -8.44 -2.87
C TYR A 175 18.99 -8.93 -2.35
N LYS A 176 20.06 -8.19 -2.69
CA LYS A 176 21.42 -8.53 -2.23
C LYS A 176 21.67 -8.11 -0.79
N LYS A 177 21.25 -6.89 -0.42
CA LYS A 177 21.41 -6.32 0.91
C LYS A 177 20.08 -5.86 1.45
N VAL A 178 19.65 -6.48 2.56
CA VAL A 178 18.38 -6.16 3.23
C VAL A 178 18.68 -5.91 4.70
N PRO A 179 18.51 -4.66 5.20
CA PRO A 179 18.70 -4.34 6.62
C PRO A 179 17.64 -5.03 7.48
N LYS A 180 17.85 -5.04 8.79
CA LYS A 180 16.86 -5.49 9.77
C LYS A 180 15.62 -4.61 9.66
N LEU A 181 14.45 -5.23 9.60
CA LEU A 181 13.15 -4.53 9.58
C LEU A 181 13.00 -3.74 10.91
N ARG A 182 12.67 -2.46 10.79
CA ARG A 182 12.35 -1.59 11.92
C ARG A 182 10.85 -1.36 11.97
N PHE A 183 10.32 -1.15 13.17
CA PHE A 183 8.93 -0.78 13.36
C PHE A 183 8.83 0.68 13.81
N LYS A 184 7.91 1.42 13.22
CA LYS A 184 7.61 2.81 13.57
C LYS A 184 6.18 2.91 14.07
N LYS A 185 5.91 3.93 14.87
CA LYS A 185 4.56 4.24 15.35
C LYS A 185 3.82 5.11 14.34
N PRO A 186 2.50 4.94 14.17
CA PRO A 186 1.68 5.83 13.36
C PRO A 186 1.46 7.17 14.07
N LEU A 187 1.03 8.18 13.32
CA LEU A 187 0.51 9.42 13.86
C LEU A 187 -0.91 9.19 14.41
N LYS A 188 -1.25 9.83 15.52
CA LYS A 188 -2.57 9.72 16.17
C LYS A 188 -3.53 10.84 15.80
N LYS A 189 -3.03 11.85 15.09
CA LYS A 189 -3.81 13.01 14.64
C LYS A 189 -3.41 13.36 13.21
N MET A 190 -4.36 13.86 12.45
CA MET A 190 -4.11 14.44 11.13
C MET A 190 -3.18 15.66 11.27
N PRO A 191 -2.21 15.87 10.37
CA PRO A 191 -1.44 17.11 10.29
C PRO A 191 -2.35 18.33 10.19
N LYS A 192 -1.90 19.48 10.72
CA LYS A 192 -2.70 20.71 10.74
C LYS A 192 -2.94 21.31 9.34
N ASN A 193 -2.00 21.13 8.43
CA ASN A 193 -2.13 21.49 7.02
C ASN A 193 -1.58 20.35 6.14
N LEU A 194 -1.84 20.43 4.86
CA LEU A 194 -1.44 19.44 3.85
C LEU A 194 -0.45 20.00 2.82
N ASP A 195 0.08 21.21 3.01
CA ASP A 195 0.96 21.91 2.05
C ASP A 195 2.18 21.08 1.67
N PHE A 196 2.69 20.27 2.61
CA PHE A 196 3.84 19.39 2.39
C PHE A 196 3.61 18.28 1.34
N LEU A 197 2.36 18.05 0.92
CA LEU A 197 2.02 17.05 -0.10
C LEU A 197 2.26 17.55 -1.53
N GLU A 198 2.33 18.87 -1.73
CA GLU A 198 2.52 19.46 -3.07
C GLU A 198 3.99 19.50 -3.54
N GLY A 199 4.94 19.19 -2.65
CA GLY A 199 6.38 19.10 -2.95
C GLY A 199 7.17 20.32 -2.53
#